data_e3624a326c76847db8116f34c4bd532a
#
_entry.id   e3624a326c76847db8116f34c4bd532a
#
_cell.length_a   1.000
_cell.length_b   1.000
_cell.length_c   1.000
_cell.angle_alpha   90.00
_cell.angle_beta   90.00
_cell.angle_gamma   90.00
#
_symmetry.space_group_name_H-M   'P 1'
#
loop_
_entity.id
_entity.type
_entity.pdbx_description
1 polymer ?
#
loop_
_entity_poly.entity_id
_entity_poly.type
_entity_poly.pdbx_seq_one_letter_code
_entity_poly.pdbx_strand_id
1 'polypeptide(L)'
;MTEDLDIQHRIHALIDEEHRLREALARAEITPAEEHERLRRVEVELDQCWDLLRQRRARREYGRDPHQAEARPEGTVEGYLG
;
A
#
# COMPACT_ATOMS: atom_id res chain seq x y z
N MET A 1 -4.97 -15.80 11.75
CA MET A 1 -5.09 -14.49 11.14
C MET A 1 -4.27 -14.39 9.87
N THR A 2 -4.77 -13.71 8.89
CA THR A 2 -4.05 -13.58 7.63
C THR A 2 -3.41 -12.21 7.51
N GLU A 3 -2.20 -12.19 7.01
CA GLU A 3 -1.51 -10.93 6.76
C GLU A 3 -2.24 -10.08 5.72
N ASP A 4 -2.96 -10.73 4.79
CA ASP A 4 -3.78 -10.00 3.81
C ASP A 4 -4.83 -9.14 4.51
N LEU A 5 -5.47 -9.69 5.53
CA LEU A 5 -6.48 -8.95 6.28
C LEU A 5 -5.87 -7.76 7.01
N ASP A 6 -4.69 -7.93 7.58
CA ASP A 6 -3.97 -6.86 8.24
C ASP A 6 -3.63 -5.74 7.26
N ILE A 7 -3.18 -6.11 6.06
CA ILE A 7 -2.86 -5.14 5.01
C ILE A 7 -4.12 -4.40 4.57
N GLN A 8 -5.22 -5.11 4.41
CA GLN A 8 -6.49 -4.49 4.03
C GLN A 8 -6.99 -3.52 5.11
N HIS A 9 -6.84 -3.89 6.38
CA HIS A 9 -7.20 -2.99 7.48
C HIS A 9 -6.34 -1.72 7.44
N ARG A 10 -5.07 -1.87 7.14
CA ARG A 10 -4.17 -0.72 7.03
C ARG A 10 -4.59 0.19 5.88
N ILE A 11 -4.95 -0.39 4.74
CA ILE A 11 -5.43 0.37 3.59
C ILE A 11 -6.66 1.18 3.95
N HIS A 12 -7.62 0.58 4.64
CA HIS A 12 -8.83 1.29 5.05
C HIS A 12 -8.52 2.44 6.00
N ALA A 13 -7.60 2.22 6.94
CA ALA A 13 -7.20 3.28 7.86
C ALA A 13 -6.53 4.44 7.12
N LEU A 14 -5.73 4.14 6.10
CA LEU A 14 -5.07 5.16 5.30
C LEU A 14 -6.07 5.95 4.46
N ILE A 15 -7.06 5.28 3.90
CA ILE A 15 -8.11 5.96 3.14
C ILE A 15 -8.91 6.89 4.05
N ASP A 16 -9.23 6.44 5.26
CA ASP A 16 -9.92 7.27 6.25
C ASP A 16 -9.09 8.50 6.61
N GLU A 17 -7.78 8.32 6.75
CA GLU A 17 -6.88 9.43 7.04
C GLU A 17 -6.87 10.44 5.90
N GLU A 18 -6.88 9.96 4.66
CA GLU A 18 -6.95 10.80 3.48
C GLU A 18 -8.20 11.68 3.51
N HIS A 19 -9.35 11.09 3.83
CA HIS A 19 -10.60 11.84 3.94
C HIS A 19 -10.55 12.88 5.05
N ARG A 20 -10.00 12.52 6.19
CA ARG A 20 -9.88 13.45 7.33
C ARG A 20 -8.99 14.64 6.98
N LEU A 21 -7.93 14.40 6.25
CA LEU A 21 -7.03 15.49 5.84
C LEU A 21 -7.74 16.47 4.91
N ARG A 22 -8.53 15.96 3.97
CA ARG A 22 -9.29 16.82 3.06
C ARG A 22 -10.35 17.62 3.80
N GLU A 23 -11.02 16.99 4.77
CA GLU A 23 -11.99 17.70 5.59
C GLU A 23 -11.33 18.76 6.45
N ALA A 24 -10.17 18.46 7.03
CA ALA A 24 -9.43 19.40 7.85
C ALA A 24 -9.03 20.63 7.03
N LEU A 25 -8.60 20.42 5.78
CA LEU A 25 -8.28 21.54 4.91
C LEU A 25 -9.53 22.37 4.60
N ALA A 26 -10.65 21.71 4.30
CA ALA A 26 -11.89 22.41 4.00
C ALA A 26 -12.36 23.26 5.18
N ARG A 27 -12.05 22.84 6.40
CA ARG A 27 -12.38 23.59 7.62
C ARG A 27 -11.29 24.58 8.04
N ALA A 28 -10.24 24.70 7.23
CA ALA A 28 -9.11 25.57 7.54
C ALA A 28 -8.38 25.20 8.83
N GLU A 29 -8.44 23.92 9.21
CA GLU A 29 -7.73 23.41 10.40
C GLU A 29 -6.27 23.11 10.10
N ILE A 30 -5.94 22.88 8.84
CA ILE A 30 -4.55 22.72 8.38
C ILE A 30 -4.34 23.54 7.14
N THR A 31 -3.08 23.82 6.83
CA THR A 31 -2.73 24.59 5.64
C THR A 31 -2.68 23.66 4.42
N PRO A 32 -2.80 24.21 3.21
CA PRO A 32 -2.62 23.41 1.99
C PRO A 32 -1.27 22.70 1.94
N ALA A 33 -0.21 23.33 2.42
CA ALA A 33 1.10 22.71 2.46
C ALA A 33 1.14 21.51 3.39
N GLU A 34 0.50 21.62 4.56
CA GLU A 34 0.41 20.54 5.52
C GLU A 34 -0.41 19.38 4.97
N GLU A 35 -1.53 19.67 4.32
CA GLU A 35 -2.34 18.65 3.69
C GLU A 35 -1.54 17.91 2.63
N HIS A 36 -0.87 18.66 1.75
CA HIS A 36 -0.11 18.08 0.66
C HIS A 36 0.97 17.11 1.18
N GLU A 37 1.72 17.54 2.19
CA GLU A 37 2.77 16.70 2.76
C GLU A 37 2.22 15.43 3.39
N ARG A 38 1.14 15.55 4.17
CA ARG A 38 0.54 14.40 4.83
C ARG A 38 -0.11 13.44 3.85
N LEU A 39 -0.79 13.97 2.84
CA LEU A 39 -1.39 13.14 1.80
C LEU A 39 -0.31 12.36 1.04
N ARG A 40 0.81 12.99 0.78
CA ARG A 40 1.90 12.32 0.09
C ARG A 40 2.39 11.10 0.88
N ARG A 41 2.51 11.22 2.20
CA ARG A 41 2.90 10.10 3.04
C ARG A 41 1.86 8.98 3.03
N VAL A 42 0.60 9.35 3.08
CA VAL A 42 -0.50 8.38 3.01
C VAL A 42 -0.47 7.65 1.67
N GLU A 43 -0.27 8.36 0.58
CA GLU A 43 -0.22 7.76 -0.75
C GLU A 43 0.94 6.79 -0.90
N VAL A 44 2.11 7.14 -0.36
CA VAL A 44 3.26 6.25 -0.40
C VAL A 44 2.96 4.95 0.35
N GLU A 45 2.37 5.05 1.54
CA GLU A 45 2.00 3.85 2.29
C GLU A 45 0.92 3.03 1.58
N LEU A 46 -0.04 3.69 0.96
CA LEU A 46 -1.07 2.99 0.18
C LEU A 46 -0.45 2.20 -0.96
N ASP A 47 0.46 2.82 -1.69
CA ASP A 47 1.14 2.14 -2.78
C ASP A 47 1.89 0.92 -2.30
N GLN A 48 2.56 1.03 -1.17
CA GLN A 48 3.29 -0.08 -0.56
C GLN A 48 2.34 -1.22 -0.17
N CYS A 49 1.19 -0.88 0.41
CA CYS A 49 0.20 -1.87 0.81
C CYS A 49 -0.37 -2.60 -0.40
N TRP A 50 -0.72 -1.85 -1.44
CA TRP A 50 -1.26 -2.44 -2.67
C TRP A 50 -0.25 -3.34 -3.36
N ASP A 51 1.01 -2.90 -3.40
CA ASP A 51 2.07 -3.68 -4.00
C ASP A 51 2.28 -5.00 -3.25
N LEU A 52 2.29 -4.94 -1.93
CA LEU A 52 2.45 -6.13 -1.11
C LEU A 52 1.30 -7.12 -1.33
N LEU A 53 0.06 -6.62 -1.41
CA LEU A 53 -1.07 -7.49 -1.70
C LEU A 53 -0.94 -8.17 -3.06
N ARG A 54 -0.48 -7.44 -4.06
CA ARG A 54 -0.27 -8.02 -5.39
C ARG A 54 0.78 -9.12 -5.35
N GLN A 55 1.88 -8.88 -4.64
CA GLN A 55 2.92 -9.90 -4.51
C GLN A 55 2.41 -11.15 -3.81
N ARG A 56 1.66 -10.97 -2.73
CA ARG A 56 1.11 -12.09 -1.98
C ARG A 56 0.11 -12.88 -2.81
N ARG A 57 -0.71 -12.19 -3.58
CA ARG A 57 -1.66 -12.84 -4.47
C ARG A 57 -0.95 -13.65 -5.56
N ALA A 58 0.07 -13.06 -6.17
CA ALA A 58 0.83 -13.74 -7.21
C ALA A 58 1.49 -15.01 -6.66
N ARG A 59 2.06 -14.96 -5.47
CA ARG A 59 2.67 -16.14 -4.87
C ARG A 59 1.66 -17.24 -4.59
N ARG A 60 0.47 -16.84 -4.14
CA ARG A 60 -0.61 -17.81 -3.90
C ARG A 60 -1.05 -18.49 -5.20
N GLU A 61 -1.19 -17.72 -6.25
CA GLU A 61 -1.59 -18.24 -7.56
C GLU A 61 -0.59 -19.23 -8.12
N TYR A 62 0.69 -19.03 -7.84
CA TYR A 62 1.75 -19.93 -8.30
C TYR A 62 2.14 -20.97 -7.26
N GLY A 63 1.34 -21.14 -6.21
CA GLY A 63 1.60 -22.13 -5.20
C GLY A 63 2.78 -21.83 -4.30
N ARG A 64 3.16 -20.57 -4.21
CA ARG A 64 4.27 -20.15 -3.36
C ARG A 64 3.77 -19.54 -2.06
N ASP A 65 4.65 -19.56 -1.05
CA ASP A 65 4.30 -19.01 0.25
C ASP A 65 4.12 -17.49 0.16
N PRO A 66 2.92 -16.97 0.48
CA PRO A 66 2.69 -15.52 0.47
C PRO A 66 3.56 -14.74 1.46
N HIS A 67 4.06 -15.42 2.50
CA HIS A 67 4.92 -14.78 3.50
C HIS A 67 6.28 -14.39 2.92
N GLN A 68 6.60 -14.89 1.75
CA GLN A 68 7.85 -14.56 1.06
C GLN A 68 7.68 -13.42 0.07
N ALA A 69 6.54 -12.72 0.12
CA ALA A 69 6.30 -11.57 -0.75
C ALA A 69 7.26 -10.44 -0.38
N GLU A 70 8.15 -10.14 -1.31
CA GLU A 70 9.17 -9.10 -1.17
C GLU A 70 9.73 -8.78 -2.55
N ALA A 71 10.68 -7.85 -2.60
CA ALA A 71 11.29 -7.50 -3.87
C ALA A 71 11.96 -8.72 -4.47
N ARG A 72 11.65 -9.01 -5.72
CA ARG A 72 12.22 -10.15 -6.41
C ARG A 72 13.58 -9.82 -7.00
N PRO A 73 14.48 -10.78 -6.99
CA PRO A 73 15.73 -10.61 -7.73
C PRO A 73 15.43 -10.37 -9.21
N GLU A 74 16.19 -9.52 -9.82
CA GLU A 74 16.03 -9.19 -11.22
C GLU A 74 16.09 -10.41 -12.13
N GLY A 75 17.01 -11.33 -11.82
CA GLY A 75 17.14 -12.55 -12.58
C GLY A 75 15.89 -13.40 -12.62
N THR A 76 15.09 -13.36 -11.57
CA THR A 76 13.83 -14.10 -11.52
C THR A 76 12.86 -13.55 -12.56
N VAL A 77 12.81 -12.23 -12.70
CA VAL A 77 11.92 -11.58 -13.66
C VAL A 77 12.37 -11.91 -15.08
N GLU A 78 13.65 -11.83 -15.33
CA GLU A 78 14.19 -12.15 -16.65
C GLU A 78 13.95 -13.60 -17.03
N GLY A 79 14.14 -14.51 -16.10
CA GLY A 79 13.89 -15.91 -16.34
C GLY A 79 12.44 -16.19 -16.67
N TYR A 80 11.55 -15.43 -16.07
CA TYR A 80 10.13 -15.56 -16.32
C TYR A 80 9.75 -15.08 -17.73
N LEU A 81 10.36 -14.00 -18.16
CA LEU A 81 10.09 -13.43 -19.48
C LEU A 81 10.83 -14.14 -20.60
N GLY A 82 11.92 -14.77 -20.25
CA GLY A 82 12.72 -15.51 -21.21
C GLY A 82 12.08 -16.82 -21.55
#